data_065ecc69ffe3286aa468baea05f54e60
#
_entry.id   065ecc69ffe3286aa468baea05f54e60
#
_cell.length_a   1.000
_cell.length_b   1.000
_cell.length_c   1.000
_cell.angle_alpha   90.00
_cell.angle_beta   90.00
_cell.angle_gamma   90.00
#
_symmetry.space_group_name_H-M   'P 1'
#
loop_
_entity.id
_entity.type
_entity.pdbx_description
1 polymer ?
#
loop_
_entity_poly.entity_id
_entity_poly.type
_entity_poly.pdbx_seq_one_letter_code
_entity_poly.pdbx_strand_id
1 'polypeptide(L)'
;MLVVAIESCDGAGKSTAADRVAHMVRGHAWHHDAVRNRDALDKARAYREQRRALRGWRGAVIVADRWWLSSLVLSHVAQSTADTLASSVALDGEHDRVVRYAAAIRREVLDEIDEEASEGVRVVTVYLRASLDTLRSRTSPARRGGARWRALPETLAAYEALAPTWCQHVVDAEQRAECVAADVALIVQRE
;
A
#
# COMPACT_ATOMS: atom_id res chain seq x y z
N MET A 1 -6.53 -9.63 -16.60
CA MET A 1 -7.20 -8.57 -15.80
C MET A 1 -6.18 -7.49 -15.51
N LEU A 2 -6.53 -6.20 -15.63
CA LEU A 2 -5.65 -5.08 -15.24
C LEU A 2 -6.06 -4.56 -13.86
N VAL A 3 -5.10 -4.49 -12.95
CA VAL A 3 -5.25 -3.83 -11.64
C VAL A 3 -4.34 -2.62 -11.61
N VAL A 4 -4.86 -1.46 -11.27
CA VAL A 4 -4.07 -0.26 -11.00
C VAL A 4 -4.07 -0.03 -9.50
N ALA A 5 -2.97 -0.34 -8.86
CA ALA A 5 -2.78 -0.25 -7.43
C ALA A 5 -2.27 1.15 -7.06
N ILE A 6 -3.08 1.92 -6.35
CA ILE A 6 -2.68 3.23 -5.84
C ILE A 6 -2.13 3.06 -4.43
N GLU A 7 -0.84 3.31 -4.28
CA GLU A 7 -0.10 3.08 -3.04
C GLU A 7 0.43 4.40 -2.47
N SER A 8 0.36 4.56 -1.18
CA SER A 8 0.99 5.65 -0.41
C SER A 8 0.65 5.57 1.08
N CYS A 9 1.16 6.52 1.85
CA CYS A 9 0.79 6.78 3.24
C CYS A 9 -0.68 7.22 3.41
N ASP A 10 -1.17 7.18 4.63
CA ASP A 10 -2.45 7.80 4.99
C ASP A 10 -2.36 9.33 4.80
N GLY A 11 -3.42 9.94 4.26
CA GLY A 11 -3.45 11.37 3.94
C GLY A 11 -3.04 11.72 2.50
N ALA A 12 -2.48 10.80 1.72
CA ALA A 12 -2.08 11.06 0.32
C ALA A 12 -3.26 11.15 -0.67
N GLY A 13 -4.49 10.82 -0.26
CA GLY A 13 -5.67 10.92 -1.13
C GLY A 13 -5.96 9.69 -1.98
N LYS A 14 -5.39 8.52 -1.65
CA LYS A 14 -5.56 7.26 -2.40
C LYS A 14 -7.01 6.89 -2.71
N SER A 15 -7.88 6.87 -1.69
CA SER A 15 -9.29 6.50 -1.85
C SER A 15 -10.01 7.46 -2.80
N THR A 16 -9.77 8.76 -2.66
CA THR A 16 -10.31 9.78 -3.57
C THR A 16 -9.80 9.61 -5.00
N ALA A 17 -8.51 9.27 -5.15
CA ALA A 17 -7.93 9.01 -6.47
C ALA A 17 -8.53 7.74 -7.07
N ALA A 18 -8.65 6.64 -6.32
CA ALA A 18 -9.22 5.39 -6.79
C ALA A 18 -10.64 5.56 -7.31
N ASP A 19 -11.51 6.26 -6.57
CA ASP A 19 -12.90 6.51 -6.97
C ASP A 19 -12.97 7.34 -8.26
N ARG A 20 -12.20 8.42 -8.34
CA ARG A 20 -12.20 9.32 -9.50
C ARG A 20 -11.62 8.66 -10.74
N VAL A 21 -10.49 7.96 -10.60
CA VAL A 21 -9.86 7.25 -11.71
C VAL A 21 -10.78 6.15 -12.22
N ALA A 22 -11.36 5.34 -11.34
CA ALA A 22 -12.30 4.30 -11.74
C ALA A 22 -13.48 4.87 -12.54
N HIS A 23 -14.03 6.02 -12.13
CA HIS A 23 -15.07 6.71 -12.87
C HIS A 23 -14.58 7.16 -14.27
N MET A 24 -13.39 7.75 -14.35
CA MET A 24 -12.82 8.26 -15.62
C MET A 24 -12.52 7.15 -16.62
N VAL A 25 -12.02 6.00 -16.17
CA VAL A 25 -11.66 4.86 -17.04
C VAL A 25 -12.79 3.83 -17.20
N ARG A 26 -13.97 4.10 -16.64
CA ARG A 26 -15.10 3.16 -16.58
C ARG A 26 -14.71 1.83 -15.95
N GLY A 27 -13.83 1.89 -14.96
CA GLY A 27 -13.35 0.77 -14.16
C GLY A 27 -14.13 0.62 -12.86
N HIS A 28 -13.61 -0.21 -11.99
CA HIS A 28 -14.15 -0.43 -10.65
C HIS A 28 -13.17 0.06 -9.59
N ALA A 29 -13.63 0.95 -8.70
CA ALA A 29 -12.88 1.30 -7.52
C ALA A 29 -12.99 0.19 -6.47
N TRP A 30 -11.86 -0.26 -5.98
CA TRP A 30 -11.82 -1.26 -4.93
C TRP A 30 -11.07 -0.74 -3.70
N HIS A 31 -11.72 -0.87 -2.56
CA HIS A 31 -11.17 -0.50 -1.27
C HIS A 31 -11.09 -1.72 -0.37
N HIS A 32 -10.00 -1.85 0.35
CA HIS A 32 -9.87 -2.89 1.35
C HIS A 32 -10.95 -2.79 2.43
N ASP A 33 -11.63 -3.88 2.70
CA ASP A 33 -12.40 -3.98 3.93
C ASP A 33 -11.47 -3.88 5.15
N ALA A 34 -11.87 -3.05 6.11
CA ALA A 34 -11.06 -2.80 7.29
C ALA A 34 -10.91 -4.08 8.12
N VAL A 35 -9.75 -4.70 8.07
CA VAL A 35 -9.38 -5.81 8.94
C VAL A 35 -8.92 -5.23 10.28
N ARG A 36 -9.84 -5.20 11.25
CA ARG A 36 -9.58 -4.69 12.61
C ARG A 36 -9.12 -5.82 13.53
N ASN A 37 -8.37 -5.45 14.57
CA ASN A 37 -7.97 -6.33 15.68
C ASN A 37 -7.19 -7.59 15.28
N ARG A 38 -6.48 -7.56 14.17
CA ARG A 38 -5.57 -8.63 13.73
C ARG A 38 -4.14 -8.11 13.69
N ASP A 39 -3.19 -9.01 13.85
CA ASP A 39 -1.79 -8.68 13.62
C ASP A 39 -1.50 -8.40 12.12
N ALA A 40 -0.28 -7.96 11.80
CA ALA A 40 0.01 -7.54 10.41
C ALA A 40 0.09 -8.73 9.44
N LEU A 41 0.49 -9.92 9.90
CA LEU A 41 0.52 -11.12 9.05
C LEU A 41 -0.90 -11.60 8.75
N ASP A 42 -1.78 -11.64 9.76
CA ASP A 42 -3.19 -11.97 9.56
C ASP A 42 -3.89 -10.94 8.66
N LYS A 43 -3.49 -9.66 8.75
CA LYS A 43 -3.98 -8.62 7.82
C LYS A 43 -3.50 -8.88 6.41
N ALA A 44 -2.22 -9.20 6.21
CA ALA A 44 -1.68 -9.51 4.88
C ALA A 44 -2.43 -10.68 4.24
N ARG A 45 -2.67 -11.74 4.98
CA ARG A 45 -3.45 -12.91 4.53
C ARG A 45 -4.89 -12.56 4.19
N ALA A 46 -5.57 -11.83 5.07
CA ALA A 46 -6.95 -11.41 4.83
C ALA A 46 -7.06 -10.49 3.60
N TYR A 47 -6.10 -9.61 3.38
CA TYR A 47 -6.05 -8.77 2.17
C TYR A 47 -5.78 -9.59 0.91
N ARG A 48 -4.91 -10.61 0.98
CA ARG A 48 -4.70 -11.55 -0.11
C ARG A 48 -5.99 -12.29 -0.48
N GLU A 49 -6.74 -12.77 0.51
CA GLU A 49 -8.04 -13.42 0.28
C GLU A 49 -9.05 -12.47 -0.38
N GLN A 50 -9.14 -11.22 0.06
CA GLN A 50 -10.00 -10.21 -0.56
C GLN A 50 -9.60 -9.97 -2.02
N ARG A 51 -8.30 -9.86 -2.32
CA ARG A 51 -7.80 -9.68 -3.69
C ARG A 51 -8.06 -10.91 -4.56
N ARG A 52 -7.89 -12.11 -4.02
CA ARG A 52 -8.24 -13.37 -4.72
C ARG A 52 -9.71 -13.39 -5.15
N ALA A 53 -10.60 -12.89 -4.33
CA ALA A 53 -12.03 -12.82 -4.69
C ALA A 53 -12.29 -11.93 -5.92
N LEU A 54 -11.41 -10.95 -6.20
CA LEU A 54 -11.51 -10.09 -7.38
C LEU A 54 -11.02 -10.75 -8.67
N ARG A 55 -10.20 -11.81 -8.59
CA ARG A 55 -9.59 -12.46 -9.76
C ARG A 55 -10.61 -13.11 -10.70
N GLY A 56 -11.79 -13.46 -10.18
CA GLY A 56 -12.92 -13.95 -10.98
C GLY A 56 -13.65 -12.87 -11.77
N TRP A 57 -13.32 -11.61 -11.58
CA TRP A 57 -13.97 -10.51 -12.27
C TRP A 57 -13.49 -10.39 -13.70
N ARG A 58 -14.43 -10.55 -14.63
CA ARG A 58 -14.16 -10.44 -16.07
C ARG A 58 -14.54 -9.06 -16.59
N GLY A 59 -13.59 -8.34 -17.13
CA GLY A 59 -13.84 -7.29 -18.10
C GLY A 59 -13.63 -5.84 -17.67
N ALA A 60 -13.22 -5.52 -16.46
CA ALA A 60 -12.96 -4.12 -16.10
C ALA A 60 -11.56 -3.91 -15.54
N VAL A 61 -11.07 -2.68 -15.67
CA VAL A 61 -9.93 -2.19 -14.90
C VAL A 61 -10.36 -2.07 -13.44
N ILE A 62 -9.59 -2.67 -12.54
CA ILE A 62 -9.74 -2.45 -11.10
C ILE A 62 -8.78 -1.36 -10.69
N VAL A 63 -9.28 -0.31 -10.04
CA VAL A 63 -8.47 0.75 -9.43
C VAL A 63 -8.50 0.56 -7.92
N ALA A 64 -7.40 0.09 -7.36
CA ALA A 64 -7.33 -0.32 -5.97
C ALA A 64 -6.71 0.76 -5.07
N ASP A 65 -7.40 1.10 -3.98
CA ASP A 65 -6.81 1.82 -2.84
C ASP A 65 -5.98 0.84 -2.01
N ARG A 66 -4.70 0.73 -2.31
CA ARG A 66 -3.71 -0.23 -1.83
C ARG A 66 -3.81 -1.62 -2.49
N TRP A 67 -2.67 -2.23 -2.61
CA TRP A 67 -2.51 -3.62 -3.04
C TRP A 67 -1.49 -4.32 -2.13
N TRP A 68 -0.60 -5.14 -2.65
CA TRP A 68 0.38 -5.87 -1.85
C TRP A 68 1.55 -4.99 -1.34
N LEU A 69 1.88 -3.86 -1.99
CA LEU A 69 3.00 -3.00 -1.56
C LEU A 69 2.81 -2.46 -0.14
N SER A 70 1.59 -2.13 0.25
CA SER A 70 1.28 -1.72 1.63
C SER A 70 1.68 -2.78 2.67
N SER A 71 1.60 -4.07 2.33
CA SER A 71 2.05 -5.16 3.21
C SER A 71 3.58 -5.25 3.27
N LEU A 72 4.28 -5.01 2.15
CA LEU A 72 5.74 -4.90 2.14
C LEU A 72 6.23 -3.72 2.98
N VAL A 73 5.56 -2.58 2.89
CA VAL A 73 5.86 -1.40 3.72
C VAL A 73 5.72 -1.72 5.21
N LEU A 74 4.65 -2.42 5.61
CA LEU A 74 4.48 -2.85 7.00
C LEU A 74 5.61 -3.79 7.46
N SER A 75 6.02 -4.73 6.61
CA SER A 75 7.16 -5.61 6.86
C SER A 75 8.46 -4.83 7.04
N HIS A 76 8.71 -3.85 6.18
CA HIS A 76 9.91 -3.01 6.22
C HIS A 76 9.96 -2.15 7.50
N VAL A 77 8.85 -1.53 7.88
CA VAL A 77 8.75 -0.74 9.13
C VAL A 77 8.97 -1.64 10.36
N ALA A 78 8.38 -2.83 10.38
CA ALA A 78 8.59 -3.79 11.47
C ALA A 78 10.06 -4.19 11.60
N GLN A 79 10.74 -4.50 10.49
CA GLN A 79 12.16 -4.84 10.46
C GLN A 79 13.02 -3.69 10.98
N SER A 80 12.81 -2.46 10.48
CA SER A 80 13.56 -1.27 10.91
C SER A 80 13.39 -0.99 12.41
N THR A 81 12.17 -1.21 12.94
CA THR A 81 11.91 -1.08 14.39
C THR A 81 12.67 -2.13 15.18
N ALA A 82 12.71 -3.38 14.73
CA ALA A 82 13.47 -4.45 15.38
C ALA A 82 14.97 -4.14 15.41
N ASP A 83 15.54 -3.68 14.29
CA ASP A 83 16.96 -3.34 14.18
C ASP A 83 17.34 -2.17 15.13
N THR A 84 16.44 -1.21 15.29
CA THR A 84 16.60 -0.10 16.25
C THR A 84 16.57 -0.59 17.70
N LEU A 85 15.66 -1.47 18.04
CA LEU A 85 15.53 -2.07 19.38
C LEU A 85 16.75 -2.93 19.73
N ALA A 86 17.23 -3.74 18.80
CA ALA A 86 18.42 -4.58 19.00
C ALA A 86 19.69 -3.74 19.28
N SER A 87 19.76 -2.54 18.70
CA SER A 87 20.88 -1.61 18.93
C SER A 87 20.83 -0.92 20.30
N SER A 88 19.67 -0.91 20.96
CA SER A 88 19.46 -0.15 22.20
C SER A 88 19.39 -0.99 23.46
N VAL A 89 18.97 -2.25 23.38
CA VAL A 89 18.82 -3.17 24.55
C VAL A 89 18.98 -4.62 24.06
N ALA A 90 19.77 -5.41 24.79
CA ALA A 90 19.86 -6.87 24.56
C ALA A 90 18.53 -7.54 25.01
N LEU A 91 17.53 -7.46 24.16
CA LEU A 91 16.28 -8.20 24.32
C LEU A 91 16.34 -9.47 23.46
N ASP A 92 17.05 -10.48 23.97
CA ASP A 92 17.12 -11.80 23.36
C ASP A 92 15.70 -12.37 23.17
N GLY A 93 15.33 -12.63 21.94
CA GLY A 93 14.08 -13.29 21.56
C GLY A 93 13.00 -12.39 20.96
N GLU A 94 12.84 -11.14 21.36
CA GLU A 94 11.83 -10.24 20.77
C GLU A 94 12.27 -9.74 19.38
N HIS A 95 13.53 -9.40 19.22
CA HIS A 95 14.13 -9.06 17.93
C HIS A 95 13.92 -10.19 16.90
N ASP A 96 14.32 -11.43 17.23
CA ASP A 96 14.16 -12.58 16.36
C ASP A 96 12.69 -12.86 16.00
N ARG A 97 11.77 -12.59 16.93
CA ARG A 97 10.34 -12.72 16.69
C ARG A 97 9.86 -11.70 15.65
N VAL A 98 10.26 -10.44 15.74
CA VAL A 98 9.87 -9.37 14.82
C VAL A 98 10.49 -9.60 13.44
N VAL A 99 11.76 -10.00 13.37
CA VAL A 99 12.44 -10.34 12.11
C VAL A 99 11.75 -11.50 11.39
N ARG A 100 11.45 -12.60 12.09
CA ARG A 100 10.71 -13.73 11.50
C ARG A 100 9.33 -13.33 11.03
N TYR A 101 8.67 -12.45 11.76
CA TYR A 101 7.36 -11.93 11.41
C TYR A 101 7.39 -11.06 10.15
N ALA A 102 8.36 -10.16 10.03
CA ALA A 102 8.57 -9.35 8.82
C ALA A 102 8.87 -10.24 7.60
N ALA A 103 9.71 -11.27 7.78
CA ALA A 103 10.02 -12.23 6.73
C ALA A 103 8.78 -13.03 6.29
N ALA A 104 7.89 -13.41 7.23
CA ALA A 104 6.66 -14.10 6.91
C ALA A 104 5.70 -13.24 6.07
N ILE A 105 5.55 -11.96 6.41
CA ILE A 105 4.73 -11.02 5.61
C ILE A 105 5.30 -10.89 4.20
N ARG A 106 6.63 -10.72 4.09
CA ARG A 106 7.29 -10.60 2.79
C ARG A 106 7.08 -11.83 1.92
N ARG A 107 7.17 -13.02 2.49
CA ARG A 107 6.92 -14.29 1.79
C ARG A 107 5.49 -14.34 1.26
N GLU A 108 4.49 -14.04 2.07
CA GLU A 108 3.08 -14.00 1.65
C GLU A 108 2.86 -13.08 0.44
N VAL A 109 3.55 -11.93 0.41
CA VAL A 109 3.46 -10.98 -0.71
C VAL A 109 4.14 -11.52 -1.96
N LEU A 110 5.32 -12.10 -1.85
CA LEU A 110 6.04 -12.66 -3.00
C LEU A 110 5.27 -13.84 -3.61
N ASP A 111 4.76 -14.74 -2.77
CA ASP A 111 3.91 -15.85 -3.21
C ASP A 111 2.64 -15.34 -3.94
N GLU A 112 2.09 -14.20 -3.50
CA GLU A 112 0.92 -13.60 -4.15
C GLU A 112 1.27 -13.00 -5.52
N ILE A 113 2.40 -12.31 -5.64
CA ILE A 113 2.86 -11.74 -6.92
C ILE A 113 3.07 -12.85 -7.96
N ASP A 114 3.71 -13.95 -7.57
CA ASP A 114 3.91 -15.10 -8.44
C ASP A 114 2.59 -15.75 -8.86
N GLU A 115 1.64 -15.86 -7.94
CA GLU A 115 0.29 -16.36 -8.20
C GLU A 115 -0.47 -15.46 -9.18
N GLU A 116 -0.45 -14.14 -8.98
CA GLU A 116 -1.08 -13.15 -9.87
C GLU A 116 -0.51 -13.24 -11.28
N ALA A 117 0.81 -13.31 -11.40
CA ALA A 117 1.49 -13.47 -12.69
C ALA A 117 1.05 -14.76 -13.41
N SER A 118 0.96 -15.88 -12.68
CA SER A 118 0.53 -17.18 -13.24
C SER A 118 -0.92 -17.17 -13.72
N GLU A 119 -1.78 -16.38 -13.11
CA GLU A 119 -3.20 -16.23 -13.45
C GLU A 119 -3.47 -15.15 -14.52
N GLY A 120 -2.41 -14.50 -15.04
CA GLY A 120 -2.52 -13.43 -16.04
C GLY A 120 -3.14 -12.15 -15.47
N VAL A 121 -2.99 -11.91 -14.17
CA VAL A 121 -3.31 -10.63 -13.53
C VAL A 121 -2.14 -9.68 -13.75
N ARG A 122 -2.39 -8.57 -14.41
CA ARG A 122 -1.42 -7.50 -14.60
C ARG A 122 -1.66 -6.43 -13.54
N VAL A 123 -0.67 -6.19 -12.70
CA VAL A 123 -0.73 -5.15 -11.67
C VAL A 123 0.20 -4.01 -12.05
N VAL A 124 -0.34 -2.80 -12.13
CA VAL A 124 0.40 -1.56 -12.32
C VAL A 124 0.33 -0.78 -11.01
N THR A 125 1.48 -0.60 -10.37
CA THR A 125 1.57 0.09 -9.08
C THR A 125 1.95 1.54 -9.27
N VAL A 126 1.11 2.44 -8.77
CA VAL A 126 1.29 3.89 -8.81
C VAL A 126 1.52 4.39 -7.39
N TYR A 127 2.68 4.99 -7.14
CA TYR A 127 2.98 5.63 -5.87
C TYR A 127 2.54 7.10 -5.88
N LEU A 128 1.62 7.45 -5.01
CA LEU A 128 1.26 8.85 -4.75
C LEU A 128 2.26 9.45 -3.75
N ARG A 129 3.18 10.26 -4.24
CA ARG A 129 4.21 10.92 -3.43
C ARG A 129 3.68 12.21 -2.84
N ALA A 130 3.83 12.40 -1.54
CA ALA A 130 3.57 13.65 -0.84
C ALA A 130 4.55 13.85 0.30
N SER A 131 4.84 15.10 0.65
CA SER A 131 5.67 15.45 1.81
C SER A 131 5.01 15.06 3.12
N LEU A 132 5.80 14.86 4.16
CA LEU A 132 5.30 14.57 5.50
C LEU A 132 4.34 15.66 6.01
N ASP A 133 4.64 16.92 5.69
CA ASP A 133 3.81 18.06 6.12
C ASP A 133 2.46 18.03 5.43
N THR A 134 2.42 17.74 4.13
CA THR A 134 1.16 17.57 3.39
C THR A 134 0.34 16.40 3.94
N LEU A 135 0.96 15.25 4.20
CA LEU A 135 0.28 14.09 4.78
C LEU A 135 -0.31 14.42 6.17
N ARG A 136 0.47 15.12 7.00
CA ARG A 136 0.04 15.59 8.33
C ARG A 136 -1.11 16.58 8.25
N SER A 137 -1.05 17.54 7.36
CA SER A 137 -2.10 18.55 7.20
C SER A 137 -3.43 17.94 6.77
N ARG A 138 -3.40 16.93 5.89
CA ARG A 138 -4.58 16.25 5.35
C ARG A 138 -5.15 15.17 6.29
N THR A 139 -4.42 14.77 7.31
CA THR A 139 -4.93 13.80 8.28
C THR A 139 -5.92 14.47 9.23
N SER A 140 -7.12 13.91 9.33
CA SER A 140 -8.18 14.47 10.18
C SER A 140 -7.74 14.58 11.65
N PRO A 141 -8.18 15.62 12.39
CA PRO A 141 -7.86 15.80 13.80
C PRO A 141 -8.16 14.56 14.67
N ALA A 142 -9.24 13.83 14.37
CA ALA A 142 -9.61 12.61 15.09
C ALA A 142 -8.60 11.46 14.95
N ARG A 143 -7.76 11.48 13.92
CA ARG A 143 -6.69 10.47 13.68
C ARG A 143 -5.33 10.93 14.18
N ARG A 144 -5.17 12.21 14.54
CA ARG A 144 -3.92 12.75 15.08
C ARG A 144 -3.63 12.16 16.45
N GLY A 145 -2.38 11.84 16.73
CA GLY A 145 -1.95 11.23 18.00
C GLY A 145 -2.14 9.71 18.08
N GLY A 146 -2.85 9.06 17.17
CA GLY A 146 -2.94 7.61 17.11
C GLY A 146 -1.63 6.93 16.64
N ALA A 147 -1.54 5.61 16.79
CA ALA A 147 -0.35 4.84 16.42
C ALA A 147 0.08 5.07 14.96
N ARG A 148 -0.85 5.08 14.02
CA ARG A 148 -0.56 5.35 12.60
C ARG A 148 -0.02 6.75 12.33
N TRP A 149 -0.48 7.72 13.11
CA TRP A 149 0.05 9.09 13.02
C TRP A 149 1.48 9.17 13.51
N ARG A 150 1.81 8.49 14.60
CA ARG A 150 3.19 8.44 15.14
C ARG A 150 4.14 7.71 14.19
N ALA A 151 3.68 6.63 13.56
CA ALA A 151 4.47 5.85 12.60
C ALA A 151 4.47 6.43 11.18
N LEU A 152 3.91 7.61 10.95
CA LEU A 152 3.83 8.21 9.61
C LEU A 152 5.19 8.53 8.99
N PRO A 153 6.18 9.08 9.75
CA PRO A 153 7.52 9.33 9.20
C PRO A 153 8.21 8.04 8.75
N GLU A 154 8.18 7.00 9.57
CA GLU A 154 8.78 5.69 9.28
C GLU A 154 8.06 5.01 8.10
N THR A 155 6.74 5.13 8.05
CA THR A 155 5.94 4.60 6.95
C THR A 155 6.25 5.33 5.63
N LEU A 156 6.42 6.65 5.67
CA LEU A 156 6.82 7.43 4.50
C LEU A 156 8.23 7.04 4.03
N ALA A 157 9.19 6.93 4.95
CA ALA A 157 10.54 6.49 4.63
C ALA A 157 10.55 5.09 3.99
N ALA A 158 9.72 4.17 4.48
CA ALA A 158 9.58 2.84 3.89
C ALA A 158 9.00 2.88 2.47
N TYR A 159 7.99 3.72 2.20
CA TYR A 159 7.48 3.91 0.84
C TYR A 159 8.56 4.49 -0.08
N GLU A 160 9.29 5.53 0.34
CA GLU A 160 10.37 6.13 -0.46
C GLU A 160 11.50 5.13 -0.75
N ALA A 161 11.79 4.23 0.17
CA ALA A 161 12.78 3.18 -0.03
C ALA A 161 12.32 2.07 -0.99
N LEU A 162 11.04 1.70 -0.95
CA LEU A 162 10.49 0.58 -1.72
C LEU A 162 9.94 1.00 -3.10
N ALA A 163 9.41 2.21 -3.23
CA ALA A 163 8.76 2.67 -4.47
C ALA A 163 9.65 2.57 -5.71
N PRO A 164 10.96 2.89 -5.69
CA PRO A 164 11.80 2.77 -6.89
C PRO A 164 11.88 1.36 -7.47
N THR A 165 11.71 0.34 -6.62
CA THR A 165 11.77 -1.08 -7.05
C THR A 165 10.40 -1.63 -7.40
N TRP A 166 9.35 -1.18 -6.72
CA TRP A 166 8.04 -1.82 -6.74
C TRP A 166 6.94 -1.02 -7.43
N CYS A 167 7.19 0.26 -7.73
CA CYS A 167 6.21 1.09 -8.42
C CYS A 167 6.68 1.40 -9.85
N GLN A 168 5.79 1.18 -10.81
CA GLN A 168 6.04 1.53 -12.20
C GLN A 168 5.91 3.04 -12.43
N HIS A 169 5.09 3.71 -11.63
CA HIS A 169 4.83 5.13 -11.76
C HIS A 169 4.83 5.84 -10.41
N VAL A 170 5.26 7.10 -10.44
CA VAL A 170 5.18 8.03 -9.30
C VAL A 170 4.39 9.25 -9.74
N VAL A 171 3.36 9.60 -8.98
CA VAL A 171 2.51 10.77 -9.23
C VAL A 171 2.62 11.73 -8.04
N ASP A 172 2.81 13.00 -8.33
CA ASP A 172 2.82 14.05 -7.30
C ASP A 172 1.42 14.22 -6.71
N ALA A 173 1.28 13.85 -5.43
CA ALA A 173 0.03 13.97 -4.71
C ALA A 173 -0.15 15.32 -3.99
N GLU A 174 0.78 16.26 -4.15
CA GLU A 174 0.64 17.61 -3.58
C GLU A 174 -0.25 18.50 -4.44
N GLN A 175 -0.41 18.16 -5.71
CA GLN A 175 -1.34 18.83 -6.60
C GLN A 175 -2.81 18.57 -6.23
N ARG A 176 -3.73 19.24 -6.94
CA ARG A 176 -5.17 19.09 -6.73
C ARG A 176 -5.63 17.66 -7.04
N ALA A 177 -6.61 17.16 -6.30
CA ALA A 177 -7.10 15.80 -6.43
C ALA A 177 -7.58 15.44 -7.85
N GLU A 178 -8.10 16.42 -8.59
CA GLU A 178 -8.49 16.27 -10.00
C GLU A 178 -7.29 16.01 -10.91
N CYS A 179 -6.18 16.72 -10.67
CA CYS A 179 -4.94 16.55 -11.43
C CYS A 179 -4.30 15.19 -11.12
N VAL A 180 -4.25 14.79 -9.84
CA VAL A 180 -3.79 13.46 -9.45
C VAL A 180 -4.59 12.37 -10.16
N ALA A 181 -5.92 12.48 -10.17
CA ALA A 181 -6.77 11.50 -10.83
C ALA A 181 -6.55 11.47 -12.35
N ALA A 182 -6.37 12.65 -12.99
CA ALA A 182 -6.10 12.74 -14.41
C ALA A 182 -4.76 12.09 -14.78
N ASP A 183 -3.70 12.33 -14.01
CA ASP A 183 -2.38 11.74 -14.23
C ASP A 183 -2.45 10.20 -14.12
N VAL A 184 -3.11 9.69 -13.07
CA VAL A 184 -3.28 8.23 -12.92
C VAL A 184 -4.16 7.65 -14.04
N ALA A 185 -5.23 8.33 -14.45
CA ALA A 185 -6.07 7.87 -15.56
C ALA A 185 -5.30 7.81 -16.89
N LEU A 186 -4.39 8.74 -17.14
CA LEU A 186 -3.49 8.71 -18.32
C LEU A 186 -2.53 7.52 -18.26
N ILE A 187 -2.05 7.13 -17.08
CA ILE A 187 -1.27 5.91 -16.90
C ILE A 187 -2.11 4.70 -17.30
N VAL A 188 -3.34 4.57 -16.76
CA VAL A 188 -4.24 3.46 -17.06
C VAL A 188 -4.51 3.31 -18.57
N GLN A 189 -4.66 4.43 -19.29
CA GLN A 189 -4.93 4.43 -20.73
C GLN A 189 -3.76 3.95 -21.59
N ARG A 190 -2.54 3.96 -21.06
CA ARG A 190 -1.32 3.53 -21.75
C ARG A 190 -0.97 2.06 -21.50
N GLU A 191 -1.59 1.45 -20.52
CA GLU A 191 -1.37 0.08 -20.08
C GLU A 191 -2.34 -0.91 -20.76
#